data_4b07de6b7674fe33f9e749a23c0c338e
#
_entry.id   4b07de6b7674fe33f9e749a23c0c338e
#
_cell.length_a   1.000
_cell.length_b   1.000
_cell.length_c   1.000
_cell.angle_alpha   90.00
_cell.angle_beta   90.00
_cell.angle_gamma   90.00
#
_symmetry.space_group_name_H-M   'P 1'
#
loop_
_entity.id
_entity.type
_entity.pdbx_description
1 polymer ?
#
loop_
_entity_poly.entity_id
_entity_poly.type
_entity_poly.pdbx_seq_one_letter_code
_entity_poly.pdbx_strand_id
1 'polypeptide(L)'
;VLGVHRDGAFTEYLTVPQQFVHKADGVSLDQAAMVEFLAIGAHAVRRSGVQAGQRVLVVGAGPIGMAAMIFAQLRGATVTALDGRQDRLDFCTRALGVAAGVALGDGDEAQLAARTAGDFFDVVFDATGNPQAMERGFRFVAHGGSYVLISVVAASITFSDPEFHKREMTLIGSRNATADDFDTVLQAMRAGHIPAALNT
;
A
#
# COMPACT_ATOMS: atom_id res chain seq x y z
N VAL A 1 -16.18 -10.14 9.73
CA VAL A 1 -14.74 -10.40 9.77
C VAL A 1 -14.42 -11.06 11.11
N LEU A 2 -13.67 -12.18 11.08
CA LEU A 2 -13.12 -12.83 12.28
C LEU A 2 -12.20 -11.85 13.03
N GLY A 3 -12.25 -11.87 14.36
CA GLY A 3 -11.46 -10.99 15.21
C GLY A 3 -11.93 -9.53 15.25
N VAL A 4 -12.98 -9.17 14.48
CA VAL A 4 -13.57 -7.82 14.44
C VAL A 4 -15.03 -7.82 14.84
N HIS A 5 -15.86 -8.66 14.19
CA HIS A 5 -17.30 -8.75 14.42
C HIS A 5 -17.72 -10.01 15.19
N ARG A 6 -16.79 -10.92 15.41
CA ARG A 6 -16.91 -12.17 16.19
C ARG A 6 -15.52 -12.62 16.60
N ASP A 7 -15.43 -13.66 17.45
CA ASP A 7 -14.17 -14.21 17.94
C ASP A 7 -13.20 -14.53 16.81
N GLY A 8 -11.90 -14.27 17.06
CA GLY A 8 -10.82 -14.44 16.08
C GLY A 8 -10.31 -15.87 15.99
N ALA A 9 -9.19 -16.03 15.29
CA ALA A 9 -8.54 -17.31 15.02
C ALA A 9 -7.47 -17.70 16.04
N PHE A 10 -7.34 -16.98 17.17
CA PHE A 10 -6.39 -17.34 18.25
C PHE A 10 -6.96 -18.45 19.13
N THR A 11 -7.01 -19.67 18.55
CA THR A 11 -7.62 -20.88 19.15
C THR A 11 -6.97 -22.13 18.58
N GLU A 12 -7.08 -23.26 19.28
CA GLU A 12 -6.56 -24.55 18.80
C GLU A 12 -7.32 -25.07 17.57
N TYR A 13 -8.60 -24.82 17.50
CA TYR A 13 -9.49 -25.28 16.42
C TYR A 13 -10.38 -24.15 15.92
N LEU A 14 -10.47 -24.02 14.62
CA LEU A 14 -11.33 -23.03 13.97
C LEU A 14 -12.10 -23.68 12.82
N THR A 15 -13.41 -23.44 12.79
CA THR A 15 -14.26 -23.87 11.67
C THR A 15 -14.56 -22.65 10.80
N VAL A 16 -14.23 -22.74 9.52
CA VAL A 16 -14.52 -21.71 8.53
C VAL A 16 -15.14 -22.34 7.27
N PRO A 17 -16.01 -21.63 6.53
CA PRO A 17 -16.50 -22.13 5.25
C PRO A 17 -15.34 -22.38 4.27
N GLN A 18 -15.45 -23.48 3.52
CA GLN A 18 -14.39 -23.93 2.60
C GLN A 18 -13.95 -22.85 1.60
N GLN A 19 -14.86 -22.00 1.13
CA GLN A 19 -14.56 -20.93 0.18
C GLN A 19 -13.61 -19.84 0.72
N PHE A 20 -13.35 -19.82 2.03
CA PHE A 20 -12.41 -18.89 2.66
C PHE A 20 -11.06 -19.54 3.02
N VAL A 21 -10.85 -20.78 2.56
CA VAL A 21 -9.60 -21.50 2.77
C VAL A 21 -8.77 -21.47 1.49
N HIS A 22 -7.57 -20.92 1.59
CA HIS A 22 -6.61 -20.87 0.49
C HIS A 22 -5.50 -21.89 0.72
N LYS A 23 -5.16 -22.66 -0.32
CA LYS A 23 -4.03 -23.60 -0.27
C LYS A 23 -2.71 -22.86 -0.30
N ALA A 24 -1.89 -23.06 0.72
CA ALA A 24 -0.58 -22.43 0.86
C ALA A 24 0.58 -23.38 0.48
N ASP A 25 0.32 -24.33 -0.42
CA ASP A 25 1.36 -25.28 -0.88
C ASP A 25 2.54 -24.50 -1.50
N GLY A 26 3.75 -24.86 -1.13
CA GLY A 26 4.98 -24.26 -1.66
C GLY A 26 5.39 -22.93 -1.00
N VAL A 27 4.73 -22.53 0.10
CA VAL A 27 5.14 -21.40 0.96
C VAL A 27 5.38 -21.89 2.39
N SER A 28 6.32 -21.27 3.11
CA SER A 28 6.56 -21.59 4.52
C SER A 28 5.44 -21.07 5.42
N LEU A 29 5.39 -21.53 6.69
CA LEU A 29 4.42 -21.02 7.66
C LEU A 29 4.59 -19.50 7.91
N ASP A 30 5.84 -19.03 7.99
CA ASP A 30 6.14 -17.60 8.15
C ASP A 30 5.66 -16.79 6.94
N GLN A 31 5.88 -17.30 5.73
CA GLN A 31 5.33 -16.69 4.52
C GLN A 31 3.81 -16.71 4.52
N ALA A 32 3.18 -17.82 4.91
CA ALA A 32 1.73 -17.94 4.98
C ALA A 32 1.12 -16.92 5.96
N ALA A 33 1.79 -16.64 7.07
CA ALA A 33 1.37 -15.61 8.03
C ALA A 33 1.35 -14.20 7.44
N MET A 34 2.17 -13.93 6.42
CA MET A 34 2.23 -12.63 5.76
C MET A 34 1.17 -12.43 4.66
N VAL A 35 0.51 -13.49 4.21
CA VAL A 35 -0.40 -13.43 3.04
C VAL A 35 -1.51 -12.41 3.25
N GLU A 36 -2.06 -12.30 4.45
CA GLU A 36 -3.21 -11.43 4.74
C GLU A 36 -2.87 -9.96 4.51
N PHE A 37 -1.82 -9.42 5.17
CA PHE A 37 -1.48 -8.00 5.00
C PHE A 37 -0.95 -7.69 3.60
N LEU A 38 -0.26 -8.63 2.96
CA LEU A 38 0.17 -8.50 1.57
C LEU A 38 -1.02 -8.44 0.62
N ALA A 39 -2.07 -9.21 0.87
CA ALA A 39 -3.29 -9.20 0.08
C ALA A 39 -4.03 -7.86 0.17
N ILE A 40 -3.98 -7.17 1.33
CA ILE A 40 -4.52 -5.80 1.48
C ILE A 40 -3.79 -4.83 0.52
N GLY A 41 -2.46 -4.89 0.47
CA GLY A 41 -1.67 -4.06 -0.45
C GLY A 41 -1.92 -4.41 -1.93
N ALA A 42 -1.96 -5.69 -2.26
CA ALA A 42 -2.29 -6.17 -3.62
C ALA A 42 -3.68 -5.70 -4.07
N HIS A 43 -4.67 -5.77 -3.16
CA HIS A 43 -6.02 -5.29 -3.40
C HIS A 43 -6.06 -3.79 -3.70
N ALA A 44 -5.38 -2.98 -2.90
CA ALA A 44 -5.30 -1.53 -3.10
C ALA A 44 -4.68 -1.19 -4.46
N VAL A 45 -3.58 -1.87 -4.83
CA VAL A 45 -2.91 -1.72 -6.12
C VAL A 45 -3.83 -2.14 -7.28
N ARG A 46 -4.54 -3.24 -7.15
CA ARG A 46 -5.51 -3.66 -8.17
C ARG A 46 -6.65 -2.65 -8.32
N ARG A 47 -7.19 -2.13 -7.21
CA ARG A 47 -8.26 -1.12 -7.23
C ARG A 47 -7.83 0.20 -7.84
N SER A 48 -6.57 0.59 -7.65
CA SER A 48 -6.04 1.85 -8.22
C SER A 48 -5.93 1.82 -9.73
N GLY A 49 -5.88 0.64 -10.33
CA GLY A 49 -5.65 0.49 -11.77
C GLY A 49 -4.24 0.91 -12.22
N VAL A 50 -3.27 0.99 -11.30
CA VAL A 50 -1.89 1.41 -11.61
C VAL A 50 -1.31 0.63 -12.79
N GLN A 51 -0.62 1.35 -13.67
CA GLN A 51 -0.04 0.83 -14.90
C GLN A 51 1.50 0.91 -14.86
N ALA A 52 2.14 0.11 -15.73
CA ALA A 52 3.59 0.17 -15.90
C ALA A 52 4.04 1.57 -16.35
N GLY A 53 5.16 2.02 -15.79
CA GLY A 53 5.74 3.34 -16.07
C GLY A 53 5.16 4.49 -15.24
N GLN A 54 4.05 4.29 -14.55
CA GLN A 54 3.48 5.32 -13.67
C GLN A 54 4.34 5.57 -12.43
N ARG A 55 4.31 6.80 -11.95
CA ARG A 55 4.97 7.25 -10.71
C ARG A 55 3.99 7.05 -9.55
N VAL A 56 4.41 6.29 -8.56
CA VAL A 56 3.61 5.96 -7.39
C VAL A 56 4.26 6.51 -6.13
N LEU A 57 3.47 7.16 -5.28
CA LEU A 57 3.86 7.52 -3.91
C LEU A 57 3.12 6.61 -2.94
N VAL A 58 3.84 6.05 -1.98
CA VAL A 58 3.24 5.39 -0.82
C VAL A 58 3.59 6.18 0.43
N VAL A 59 2.57 6.74 1.07
CA VAL A 59 2.67 7.47 2.34
C VAL A 59 2.43 6.48 3.47
N GLY A 60 3.47 6.27 4.28
CA GLY A 60 3.52 5.24 5.33
C GLY A 60 4.26 3.98 4.88
N ALA A 61 5.44 3.75 5.46
CA ALA A 61 6.28 2.58 5.23
C ALA A 61 6.10 1.51 6.33
N GLY A 62 4.88 1.30 6.79
CA GLY A 62 4.48 0.15 7.62
C GLY A 62 4.21 -1.09 6.77
N PRO A 63 3.82 -2.24 7.37
CA PRO A 63 3.59 -3.49 6.64
C PRO A 63 2.64 -3.34 5.45
N ILE A 64 1.51 -2.65 5.61
CA ILE A 64 0.53 -2.41 4.54
C ILE A 64 1.11 -1.53 3.43
N GLY A 65 1.85 -0.46 3.80
CA GLY A 65 2.51 0.39 2.80
C GLY A 65 3.59 -0.37 2.02
N MET A 66 4.39 -1.18 2.70
CA MET A 66 5.38 -2.04 2.05
C MET A 66 4.73 -3.04 1.08
N ALA A 67 3.58 -3.61 1.45
CA ALA A 67 2.80 -4.47 0.55
C ALA A 67 2.35 -3.71 -0.71
N ALA A 68 1.81 -2.50 -0.56
CA ALA A 68 1.44 -1.67 -1.70
C ALA A 68 2.65 -1.32 -2.59
N MET A 69 3.81 -1.03 -1.99
CA MET A 69 5.06 -0.77 -2.73
C MET A 69 5.46 -1.96 -3.60
N ILE A 70 5.48 -3.17 -3.03
CA ILE A 70 5.85 -4.41 -3.72
C ILE A 70 4.92 -4.65 -4.91
N PHE A 71 3.60 -4.62 -4.68
CA PHE A 71 2.65 -4.91 -5.76
C PHE A 71 2.57 -3.81 -6.82
N ALA A 72 2.82 -2.54 -6.47
CA ALA A 72 2.96 -1.47 -7.45
C ALA A 72 4.20 -1.68 -8.34
N GLN A 73 5.34 -2.08 -7.76
CA GLN A 73 6.55 -2.44 -8.51
C GLN A 73 6.32 -3.66 -9.42
N LEU A 74 5.60 -4.68 -8.96
CA LEU A 74 5.25 -5.85 -9.78
C LEU A 74 4.33 -5.48 -10.95
N ARG A 75 3.60 -4.35 -10.88
CA ARG A 75 2.88 -3.76 -12.01
C ARG A 75 3.76 -2.91 -12.93
N GLY A 76 5.04 -2.76 -12.62
CA GLY A 76 6.00 -1.97 -13.40
C GLY A 76 5.97 -0.47 -13.08
N ALA A 77 5.41 -0.06 -11.95
CA ALA A 77 5.43 1.33 -11.52
C ALA A 77 6.76 1.71 -10.85
N THR A 78 7.12 2.99 -10.94
CA THR A 78 8.24 3.56 -10.19
C THR A 78 7.74 4.07 -8.84
N VAL A 79 8.18 3.45 -7.75
CA VAL A 79 7.65 3.70 -6.41
C VAL A 79 8.59 4.60 -5.59
N THR A 80 8.02 5.61 -4.95
CA THR A 80 8.65 6.44 -3.91
C THR A 80 7.91 6.19 -2.59
N ALA A 81 8.66 6.07 -1.49
CA ALA A 81 8.13 5.96 -0.13
C ALA A 81 8.25 7.28 0.61
N LEU A 82 7.26 7.65 1.41
CA LEU A 82 7.28 8.78 2.34
C LEU A 82 6.93 8.27 3.75
N ASP A 83 7.84 8.43 4.71
CA ASP A 83 7.62 8.02 6.11
C ASP A 83 8.41 8.92 7.06
N GLY A 84 7.95 9.02 8.32
CA GLY A 84 8.69 9.74 9.36
C GLY A 84 9.88 8.96 9.95
N ARG A 85 10.02 7.67 9.65
CA ARG A 85 11.07 6.80 10.18
C ARG A 85 12.11 6.47 9.12
N GLN A 86 13.32 6.95 9.32
CA GLN A 86 14.43 6.72 8.39
C GLN A 86 14.78 5.24 8.25
N ASP A 87 14.75 4.46 9.33
CA ASP A 87 15.04 3.03 9.29
C ASP A 87 14.06 2.25 8.38
N ARG A 88 12.79 2.64 8.34
CA ARG A 88 11.79 2.07 7.42
C ARG A 88 12.07 2.46 5.96
N LEU A 89 12.42 3.71 5.71
CA LEU A 89 12.78 4.17 4.37
C LEU A 89 14.03 3.45 3.84
N ASP A 90 15.01 3.27 4.72
CA ASP A 90 16.23 2.53 4.41
C ASP A 90 15.92 1.05 4.10
N PHE A 91 14.99 0.44 4.83
CA PHE A 91 14.53 -0.91 4.53
C PHE A 91 13.83 -0.97 3.17
N CYS A 92 12.90 -0.04 2.90
CA CYS A 92 12.18 0.02 1.62
C CYS A 92 13.12 0.15 0.42
N THR A 93 14.13 1.01 0.52
CA THR A 93 15.09 1.22 -0.58
C THR A 93 16.05 0.05 -0.74
N ARG A 94 16.59 -0.50 0.35
CA ARG A 94 17.61 -1.57 0.30
C ARG A 94 17.02 -2.95 0.11
N ALA A 95 15.91 -3.28 0.78
CA ALA A 95 15.34 -4.61 0.78
C ALA A 95 14.19 -4.79 -0.22
N LEU A 96 13.39 -3.76 -0.45
CA LEU A 96 12.26 -3.81 -1.38
C LEU A 96 12.59 -3.21 -2.76
N GLY A 97 13.74 -2.59 -2.94
CA GLY A 97 14.13 -1.98 -4.21
C GLY A 97 13.30 -0.76 -4.60
N VAL A 98 12.69 -0.07 -3.63
CA VAL A 98 11.93 1.16 -3.86
C VAL A 98 12.88 2.23 -4.41
N ALA A 99 12.48 2.92 -5.46
CA ALA A 99 13.32 3.87 -6.18
C ALA A 99 13.82 5.03 -5.32
N ALA A 100 13.05 5.44 -4.30
CA ALA A 100 13.44 6.46 -3.34
C ALA A 100 12.65 6.37 -2.05
N GLY A 101 13.31 6.74 -0.93
CA GLY A 101 12.69 7.08 0.34
C GLY A 101 12.82 8.56 0.62
N VAL A 102 11.75 9.22 1.02
CA VAL A 102 11.72 10.62 1.44
C VAL A 102 11.30 10.67 2.90
N ALA A 103 12.11 11.32 3.73
CA ALA A 103 11.77 11.50 5.13
C ALA A 103 10.70 12.60 5.28
N LEU A 104 9.66 12.32 6.06
CA LEU A 104 8.64 13.29 6.41
C LEU A 104 9.27 14.45 7.20
N GLY A 105 9.04 15.67 6.80
CA GLY A 105 9.55 16.86 7.48
C GLY A 105 9.67 18.06 6.56
N ASP A 106 10.44 19.05 7.01
CA ASP A 106 10.67 20.26 6.24
C ASP A 106 11.36 19.94 4.89
N GLY A 107 10.73 20.40 3.80
CA GLY A 107 11.27 20.22 2.44
C GLY A 107 10.92 18.89 1.77
N ASP A 108 10.15 17.99 2.40
CA ASP A 108 9.74 16.73 1.79
C ASP A 108 8.89 16.93 0.52
N GLU A 109 7.98 17.92 0.53
CA GLU A 109 7.15 18.28 -0.63
C GLU A 109 8.02 18.73 -1.82
N ALA A 110 9.04 19.54 -1.56
CA ALA A 110 9.99 19.98 -2.59
C ALA A 110 10.80 18.78 -3.15
N GLN A 111 11.20 17.84 -2.30
CA GLN A 111 11.89 16.62 -2.73
C GLN A 111 10.97 15.72 -3.58
N LEU A 112 9.70 15.59 -3.20
CA LEU A 112 8.70 14.82 -3.97
C LEU A 112 8.42 15.49 -5.33
N ALA A 113 8.25 16.81 -5.35
CA ALA A 113 8.07 17.59 -6.58
C ALA A 113 9.27 17.45 -7.52
N ALA A 114 10.49 17.54 -7.01
CA ALA A 114 11.71 17.40 -7.82
C ALA A 114 11.81 16.02 -8.50
N ARG A 115 11.29 14.96 -7.89
CA ARG A 115 11.29 13.61 -8.46
C ARG A 115 10.29 13.40 -9.60
N THR A 116 9.38 14.33 -9.76
CA THR A 116 8.26 14.23 -10.71
C THR A 116 8.20 15.44 -11.66
N ALA A 117 9.26 16.23 -11.73
CA ALA A 117 9.31 17.48 -12.50
C ALA A 117 8.17 18.46 -12.14
N GLY A 118 7.69 18.41 -10.89
CA GLY A 118 6.62 19.26 -10.38
C GLY A 118 5.20 18.72 -10.54
N ASP A 119 5.01 17.65 -11.32
CA ASP A 119 3.66 17.07 -11.60
C ASP A 119 3.09 16.23 -10.46
N PHE A 120 3.94 15.81 -9.52
CA PHE A 120 3.62 14.82 -8.49
C PHE A 120 3.32 13.40 -9.05
N PHE A 121 2.48 12.63 -8.39
CA PHE A 121 2.37 11.19 -8.60
C PHE A 121 1.06 10.79 -9.25
N ASP A 122 1.12 9.89 -10.21
CA ASP A 122 -0.05 9.38 -10.93
C ASP A 122 -0.98 8.59 -9.98
N VAL A 123 -0.39 7.89 -9.00
CA VAL A 123 -1.13 7.22 -7.93
C VAL A 123 -0.46 7.49 -6.59
N VAL A 124 -1.25 7.90 -5.59
CA VAL A 124 -0.81 8.07 -4.20
C VAL A 124 -1.59 7.08 -3.33
N PHE A 125 -0.87 6.27 -2.56
CA PHE A 125 -1.46 5.40 -1.55
C PHE A 125 -1.21 5.97 -0.15
N ASP A 126 -2.25 6.05 0.68
CA ASP A 126 -2.11 6.31 2.10
C ASP A 126 -2.26 5.03 2.93
N ALA A 127 -1.22 4.72 3.70
CA ALA A 127 -1.15 3.60 4.62
C ALA A 127 -0.73 4.06 6.04
N THR A 128 -1.04 5.31 6.41
CA THR A 128 -0.56 5.93 7.65
C THR A 128 -1.49 5.73 8.84
N GLY A 129 -2.81 5.69 8.61
CA GLY A 129 -3.80 5.77 9.68
C GLY A 129 -3.75 7.09 10.46
N ASN A 130 -3.26 8.17 9.85
CA ASN A 130 -3.14 9.49 10.45
C ASN A 130 -3.95 10.52 9.66
N PRO A 131 -4.96 11.19 10.25
CA PRO A 131 -5.83 12.12 9.53
C PRO A 131 -5.07 13.25 8.83
N GLN A 132 -4.06 13.84 9.48
CA GLN A 132 -3.28 14.94 8.91
C GLN A 132 -2.45 14.49 7.70
N ALA A 133 -1.87 13.29 7.76
CA ALA A 133 -1.16 12.70 6.63
C ALA A 133 -2.12 12.41 5.45
N MET A 134 -3.31 11.86 5.75
CA MET A 134 -4.35 11.61 4.76
C MET A 134 -4.83 12.90 4.09
N GLU A 135 -5.05 13.97 4.84
CA GLU A 135 -5.42 15.28 4.29
C GLU A 135 -4.30 15.89 3.43
N ARG A 136 -3.06 15.73 3.87
CA ARG A 136 -1.89 16.23 3.14
C ARG A 136 -1.65 15.47 1.84
N GLY A 137 -1.96 14.18 1.80
CA GLY A 137 -1.74 13.31 0.66
C GLY A 137 -2.39 13.78 -0.64
N PHE A 138 -3.49 14.52 -0.57
CA PHE A 138 -4.13 15.12 -1.74
C PHE A 138 -3.19 16.05 -2.54
N ARG A 139 -2.24 16.71 -1.87
CA ARG A 139 -1.28 17.63 -2.53
C ARG A 139 -0.32 16.90 -3.46
N PHE A 140 -0.09 15.62 -3.22
CA PHE A 140 0.89 14.81 -3.94
C PHE A 140 0.32 14.08 -5.17
N VAL A 141 -0.99 14.26 -5.46
CA VAL A 141 -1.66 13.64 -6.60
C VAL A 141 -1.48 14.50 -7.84
N ALA A 142 -1.04 13.90 -8.94
CA ALA A 142 -0.92 14.56 -10.25
C ALA A 142 -2.29 14.90 -10.87
N HIS A 143 -2.29 15.71 -11.93
CA HIS A 143 -3.49 15.92 -12.73
C HIS A 143 -3.98 14.58 -13.36
N GLY A 144 -5.27 14.28 -13.22
CA GLY A 144 -5.88 13.01 -13.64
C GLY A 144 -5.47 11.82 -12.76
N GLY A 145 -4.74 12.07 -11.66
CA GLY A 145 -4.22 11.04 -10.79
C GLY A 145 -5.24 10.49 -9.80
N SER A 146 -4.85 9.42 -9.11
CA SER A 146 -5.68 8.73 -8.12
C SER A 146 -5.09 8.79 -6.73
N TYR A 147 -5.95 9.04 -5.75
CA TYR A 147 -5.61 8.93 -4.32
C TYR A 147 -6.33 7.72 -3.71
N VAL A 148 -5.58 6.78 -3.16
CA VAL A 148 -6.08 5.52 -2.61
C VAL A 148 -5.89 5.50 -1.10
N LEU A 149 -6.98 5.51 -0.34
CA LEU A 149 -6.98 5.39 1.11
C LEU A 149 -7.07 3.91 1.50
N ILE A 150 -5.96 3.35 1.98
CA ILE A 150 -5.89 1.98 2.50
C ILE A 150 -6.20 1.98 3.99
N SER A 151 -5.75 3.00 4.69
CA SER A 151 -6.01 3.19 6.11
C SER A 151 -7.44 3.66 6.37
N VAL A 152 -7.94 3.37 7.56
CA VAL A 152 -9.20 3.89 8.09
C VAL A 152 -8.94 4.63 9.40
N VAL A 153 -9.58 5.77 9.55
CA VAL A 153 -9.56 6.57 10.79
C VAL A 153 -11.00 6.86 11.23
N ALA A 154 -11.21 7.02 12.54
CA ALA A 154 -12.53 7.37 13.08
C ALA A 154 -12.88 8.84 12.83
N ALA A 155 -11.88 9.70 12.62
CA ALA A 155 -12.07 11.12 12.34
C ALA A 155 -12.52 11.35 10.89
N SER A 156 -13.19 12.46 10.67
CA SER A 156 -13.40 12.98 9.30
C SER A 156 -12.07 13.50 8.75
N ILE A 157 -11.86 13.35 7.46
CA ILE A 157 -10.79 14.00 6.71
C ILE A 157 -11.37 15.05 5.78
N THR A 158 -10.64 16.14 5.60
CA THR A 158 -11.05 17.26 4.75
C THR A 158 -10.07 17.49 3.62
N PHE A 159 -10.54 17.99 2.50
CA PHE A 159 -9.70 18.36 1.36
C PHE A 159 -10.26 19.59 0.64
N SER A 160 -9.43 20.26 -0.13
CA SER A 160 -9.83 21.40 -0.94
C SER A 160 -10.56 20.93 -2.21
N ASP A 161 -11.87 21.13 -2.27
CA ASP A 161 -12.66 20.82 -3.47
C ASP A 161 -12.12 21.55 -4.73
N PRO A 162 -11.77 22.85 -4.69
CA PRO A 162 -11.17 23.51 -5.86
C PRO A 162 -9.90 22.83 -6.39
N GLU A 163 -9.01 22.35 -5.51
CA GLU A 163 -7.78 21.63 -5.92
C GLU A 163 -8.10 20.22 -6.42
N PHE A 164 -9.02 19.53 -5.79
CA PHE A 164 -9.47 18.20 -6.20
C PHE A 164 -10.10 18.25 -7.60
N HIS A 165 -11.02 19.19 -7.82
CA HIS A 165 -11.69 19.40 -9.10
C HIS A 165 -10.72 19.87 -10.20
N LYS A 166 -9.85 20.85 -9.90
CA LYS A 166 -8.86 21.38 -10.85
C LYS A 166 -7.94 20.29 -11.40
N ARG A 167 -7.58 19.33 -10.55
CA ARG A 167 -6.68 18.23 -10.94
C ARG A 167 -7.41 17.00 -11.48
N GLU A 168 -8.74 17.03 -11.57
CA GLU A 168 -9.56 15.89 -11.99
C GLU A 168 -9.20 14.60 -11.25
N MET A 169 -9.02 14.72 -9.92
CA MET A 169 -8.57 13.60 -9.10
C MET A 169 -9.63 12.51 -8.96
N THR A 170 -9.18 11.27 -8.82
CA THR A 170 -10.01 10.15 -8.38
C THR A 170 -9.67 9.79 -6.93
N LEU A 171 -10.68 9.72 -6.05
CA LEU A 171 -10.53 9.25 -4.67
C LEU A 171 -11.08 7.83 -4.55
N ILE A 172 -10.25 6.90 -4.03
CA ILE A 172 -10.58 5.48 -3.92
C ILE A 172 -10.40 5.03 -2.47
N GLY A 173 -11.46 4.49 -1.86
CA GLY A 173 -11.34 3.72 -0.61
C GLY A 173 -10.96 2.27 -0.93
N SER A 174 -9.97 1.73 -0.23
CA SER A 174 -9.60 0.32 -0.33
C SER A 174 -9.71 -0.35 1.03
N ARG A 175 -10.33 -1.52 1.09
CA ARG A 175 -10.55 -2.26 2.34
C ARG A 175 -10.43 -3.76 2.12
N ASN A 176 -9.75 -4.44 3.07
CA ASN A 176 -9.59 -5.90 3.05
C ASN A 176 -8.96 -6.40 1.74
N ALA A 177 -9.30 -7.61 1.35
CA ALA A 177 -8.88 -8.25 0.11
C ALA A 177 -9.94 -9.27 -0.34
N THR A 178 -9.86 -9.68 -1.60
CA THR A 178 -10.69 -10.75 -2.18
C THR A 178 -9.85 -12.02 -2.35
N ALA A 179 -10.50 -13.14 -2.69
CA ALA A 179 -9.82 -14.40 -2.97
C ALA A 179 -8.72 -14.24 -4.05
N ASP A 180 -9.01 -13.49 -5.11
CA ASP A 180 -8.05 -13.24 -6.19
C ASP A 180 -6.78 -12.52 -5.70
N ASP A 181 -6.90 -11.64 -4.70
CA ASP A 181 -5.76 -10.94 -4.13
C ASP A 181 -4.90 -11.91 -3.30
N PHE A 182 -5.51 -12.83 -2.52
CA PHE A 182 -4.80 -13.90 -1.82
C PHE A 182 -4.06 -14.82 -2.80
N ASP A 183 -4.69 -15.22 -3.87
CA ASP A 183 -4.06 -16.05 -4.91
C ASP A 183 -2.91 -15.31 -5.59
N THR A 184 -3.06 -14.01 -5.86
CA THR A 184 -1.99 -13.16 -6.40
C THR A 184 -0.76 -13.14 -5.49
N VAL A 185 -0.98 -12.98 -4.17
CA VAL A 185 0.12 -13.00 -3.19
C VAL A 185 0.81 -14.36 -3.15
N LEU A 186 0.05 -15.45 -3.07
CA LEU A 186 0.62 -16.81 -3.05
C LEU A 186 1.43 -17.11 -4.32
N GLN A 187 0.96 -16.66 -5.48
CA GLN A 187 1.70 -16.77 -6.74
C GLN A 187 3.00 -15.96 -6.71
N ALA A 188 2.94 -14.71 -6.22
CA ALA A 188 4.13 -13.85 -6.08
C ALA A 188 5.17 -14.46 -5.12
N MET A 189 4.73 -15.09 -4.03
CA MET A 189 5.60 -15.79 -3.10
C MET A 189 6.29 -17.00 -3.76
N ARG A 190 5.53 -17.85 -4.45
CA ARG A 190 6.05 -19.02 -5.17
C ARG A 190 7.03 -18.63 -6.27
N ALA A 191 6.81 -17.48 -6.91
CA ALA A 191 7.70 -16.93 -7.94
C ALA A 191 8.95 -16.23 -7.35
N GLY A 192 9.07 -16.15 -6.02
CA GLY A 192 10.19 -15.46 -5.37
C GLY A 192 10.15 -13.92 -5.48
N HIS A 193 9.01 -13.35 -5.80
CA HIS A 193 8.86 -11.91 -5.95
C HIS A 193 8.68 -11.16 -4.62
N ILE A 194 8.37 -11.89 -3.54
CA ILE A 194 8.27 -11.31 -2.20
C ILE A 194 9.63 -11.39 -1.52
N PRO A 195 10.23 -10.26 -1.14
CA PRO A 195 11.56 -10.24 -0.53
C PRO A 195 11.61 -11.04 0.78
N ALA A 196 12.58 -11.93 0.91
CA ALA A 196 12.76 -12.73 2.12
C ALA A 196 13.01 -11.89 3.38
N ALA A 197 13.53 -10.68 3.21
CA ALA A 197 13.76 -9.73 4.31
C ALA A 197 12.48 -9.30 5.04
N LEU A 198 11.29 -9.51 4.46
CA LEU A 198 10.01 -9.28 5.16
C LEU A 198 9.70 -10.31 6.24
N ASN A 199 10.40 -11.46 6.26
CA ASN A 199 10.21 -12.53 7.24
C ASN A 199 10.90 -12.26 8.60
N THR A 200 11.50 -11.09 8.82
CA THR A 200 12.29 -10.76 10.02
C THR A 200 11.58 -9.84 10.99
#